data_7846a78c50631afc78cb3992a03f4f33
#
_entry.id   7846a78c50631afc78cb3992a03f4f33
#
_cell.length_a   1.000
_cell.length_b   1.000
_cell.length_c   1.000
_cell.angle_alpha   90.00
_cell.angle_beta   90.00
_cell.angle_gamma   90.00
#
_symmetry.space_group_name_H-M   'P 1'
#
loop_
_entity.id
_entity.type
_entity.pdbx_description
1 polymer ?
#
loop_
_entity_poly.entity_id
_entity_poly.type
_entity_poly.pdbx_seq_one_letter_code
_entity_poly.pdbx_strand_id
1 'polypeptide(L)'
;MTRVPTRAPHSIVTHDGGVTTLAPPPPARTARPLRVRLALFAAVTLLAVSNVVSNRLWPEGYLVWNLGMTGVLLVVARLAGVAWADLGLHGLRLRRGLVIGALAVAAVALVYAAAVALPATRTAFVDSRGAVPLAAVLFVALVRIPLGTVVLEELAFRGVLPALVGGGWWRATLVSSGLFGLWHVLPSMGSPNAVSGALGSTGAVVGTVLFTAAAGVVFRAWQRWSGHLVTPMLLHAATNSLGVLIAWWVTHRPHP
;
A
#
# COMPACT_ATOMS: atom_id res chain seq x y z
N MET A 1 22.88 20.94 -34.72
CA MET A 1 22.45 19.54 -34.91
C MET A 1 23.70 18.69 -35.10
N THR A 2 24.26 18.14 -34.05
CA THR A 2 25.44 17.28 -34.05
C THR A 2 24.97 15.81 -34.03
N ARG A 3 25.21 15.08 -35.10
CA ARG A 3 24.94 13.63 -35.22
C ARG A 3 25.91 12.86 -34.32
N VAL A 4 25.36 12.11 -33.38
CA VAL A 4 26.12 11.11 -32.61
C VAL A 4 26.45 9.94 -33.53
N PRO A 5 27.73 9.52 -33.67
CA PRO A 5 28.10 8.38 -34.50
C PRO A 5 27.56 7.08 -33.87
N THR A 6 26.77 6.36 -34.64
CA THR A 6 26.37 4.97 -34.32
C THR A 6 27.59 4.07 -34.48
N ARG A 7 28.06 3.45 -33.38
CA ARG A 7 29.10 2.39 -33.45
C ARG A 7 28.55 1.20 -34.24
N ALA A 8 29.28 0.82 -35.29
CA ALA A 8 29.00 -0.39 -36.03
C ALA A 8 29.16 -1.64 -35.13
N PRO A 9 28.38 -2.71 -35.36
CA PRO A 9 28.53 -3.96 -34.62
C PRO A 9 29.89 -4.58 -34.91
N HIS A 10 30.61 -5.02 -33.87
CA HIS A 10 31.86 -5.78 -34.01
C HIS A 10 31.55 -7.16 -34.58
N SER A 11 31.98 -7.43 -35.80
CA SER A 11 31.92 -8.74 -36.41
C SER A 11 33.23 -9.48 -36.14
N ILE A 12 33.14 -10.70 -35.61
CA ILE A 12 34.26 -11.63 -35.50
C ILE A 12 34.08 -12.68 -36.63
N VAL A 13 35.06 -12.77 -37.48
CA VAL A 13 35.12 -13.80 -38.55
C VAL A 13 35.71 -15.08 -37.93
N THR A 14 34.97 -16.17 -37.96
CA THR A 14 35.45 -17.50 -37.54
C THR A 14 36.12 -18.19 -38.70
N HIS A 15 37.01 -19.18 -38.44
CA HIS A 15 37.83 -19.90 -39.44
C HIS A 15 37.00 -20.65 -40.51
N ASP A 16 35.69 -20.81 -40.30
CA ASP A 16 34.76 -21.49 -41.22
C ASP A 16 33.92 -20.51 -42.08
N GLY A 17 34.29 -19.24 -42.16
CA GLY A 17 33.62 -18.27 -43.04
C GLY A 17 32.22 -17.84 -42.60
N GLY A 18 31.73 -18.29 -41.44
CA GLY A 18 30.46 -17.87 -40.86
C GLY A 18 30.59 -16.54 -40.08
N VAL A 19 29.80 -15.54 -40.44
CA VAL A 19 29.73 -14.27 -39.67
C VAL A 19 28.73 -14.47 -38.53
N THR A 20 29.24 -14.62 -37.31
CA THR A 20 28.39 -14.63 -36.12
C THR A 20 28.27 -13.18 -35.62
N THR A 21 27.12 -12.57 -35.80
CA THR A 21 26.79 -11.29 -35.16
C THR A 21 26.51 -11.53 -33.69
N LEU A 22 27.42 -11.09 -32.82
CA LEU A 22 27.15 -11.08 -31.38
C LEU A 22 26.05 -10.07 -31.12
N ALA A 23 25.01 -10.50 -30.40
CA ALA A 23 23.99 -9.60 -29.93
C ALA A 23 24.63 -8.46 -29.10
N PRO A 24 24.23 -7.21 -29.29
CA PRO A 24 24.79 -6.10 -28.51
C PRO A 24 24.61 -6.40 -27.02
N PRO A 25 25.62 -6.07 -26.19
CA PRO A 25 25.51 -6.26 -24.75
C PRO A 25 24.28 -5.52 -24.25
N PRO A 26 23.54 -6.10 -23.26
CA PRO A 26 22.37 -5.45 -22.69
C PRO A 26 22.77 -4.04 -22.20
N PRO A 27 21.93 -3.03 -22.39
CA PRO A 27 22.24 -1.66 -22.00
C PRO A 27 22.61 -1.63 -20.51
N ALA A 28 23.76 -1.01 -20.21
CA ALA A 28 24.24 -0.83 -18.85
C ALA A 28 23.11 -0.19 -18.01
N ARG A 29 22.77 -0.80 -16.87
CA ARG A 29 21.78 -0.23 -15.94
C ARG A 29 22.26 1.16 -15.52
N THR A 30 21.74 2.21 -16.14
CA THR A 30 22.05 3.58 -15.77
C THR A 30 21.69 3.82 -14.31
N ALA A 31 22.64 4.35 -13.53
CA ALA A 31 22.39 4.73 -12.15
C ALA A 31 21.23 5.73 -12.10
N ARG A 32 20.33 5.53 -11.14
CA ARG A 32 19.19 6.45 -10.97
C ARG A 32 19.67 7.87 -10.69
N PRO A 33 18.99 8.89 -11.25
CA PRO A 33 19.30 10.28 -10.97
C PRO A 33 19.33 10.56 -9.46
N LEU A 34 20.27 11.37 -9.00
CA LEU A 34 20.44 11.73 -7.59
C LEU A 34 19.11 12.20 -6.95
N ARG A 35 18.35 13.04 -7.68
CA ARG A 35 17.04 13.54 -7.24
C ARG A 35 16.06 12.44 -6.84
N VAL A 36 16.03 11.32 -7.58
CA VAL A 36 15.13 10.17 -7.29
C VAL A 36 15.60 9.43 -6.05
N ARG A 37 16.91 9.29 -5.85
CA ARG A 37 17.48 8.66 -4.65
C ARG A 37 17.21 9.51 -3.40
N LEU A 38 17.39 10.82 -3.49
CA LEU A 38 17.09 11.76 -2.40
C LEU A 38 15.60 11.78 -2.07
N ALA A 39 14.73 11.76 -3.09
CA ALA A 39 13.27 11.69 -2.88
C ALA A 39 12.83 10.37 -2.23
N LEU A 40 13.45 9.24 -2.60
CA LEU A 40 13.17 7.97 -1.95
C LEU A 40 13.57 8.00 -0.48
N PHE A 41 14.77 8.49 -0.16
CA PHE A 41 15.23 8.66 1.22
C PHE A 41 14.29 9.59 2.00
N ALA A 42 13.95 10.76 1.44
CA ALA A 42 13.02 11.69 2.05
C ALA A 42 11.64 11.06 2.29
N ALA A 43 11.08 10.34 1.31
CA ALA A 43 9.78 9.70 1.45
C ALA A 43 9.77 8.65 2.57
N VAL A 44 10.81 7.81 2.67
CA VAL A 44 10.93 6.80 3.74
C VAL A 44 11.06 7.48 5.11
N THR A 45 11.90 8.52 5.22
CA THR A 45 12.08 9.28 6.47
C THR A 45 10.78 9.97 6.89
N LEU A 46 10.09 10.64 5.96
CA LEU A 46 8.81 11.30 6.22
C LEU A 46 7.74 10.30 6.69
N LEU A 47 7.69 9.12 6.09
CA LEU A 47 6.78 8.07 6.54
C LEU A 47 7.14 7.57 7.93
N ALA A 48 8.41 7.34 8.24
CA ALA A 48 8.84 6.93 9.58
C ALA A 48 8.47 7.98 10.64
N VAL A 49 8.73 9.26 10.36
CA VAL A 49 8.32 10.37 11.23
C VAL A 49 6.80 10.43 11.37
N SER A 50 6.07 10.32 10.26
CA SER A 50 4.60 10.34 10.27
C SER A 50 4.03 9.23 11.12
N ASN A 51 4.59 8.03 11.04
CA ASN A 51 4.16 6.89 11.85
C ASN A 51 4.31 7.16 13.36
N VAL A 52 5.45 7.75 13.77
CA VAL A 52 5.67 8.12 15.17
C VAL A 52 4.71 9.22 15.60
N VAL A 53 4.58 10.29 14.80
CA VAL A 53 3.72 11.42 15.15
C VAL A 53 2.26 10.99 15.28
N SER A 54 1.72 10.31 14.28
CA SER A 54 0.29 9.94 14.25
C SER A 54 -0.10 8.85 15.25
N ASN A 55 0.86 8.01 15.69
CA ASN A 55 0.56 6.91 16.61
C ASN A 55 1.04 7.14 18.06
N ARG A 56 1.95 8.11 18.30
CA ARG A 56 2.56 8.31 19.63
C ARG A 56 2.53 9.75 20.11
N LEU A 57 2.84 10.71 19.24
CA LEU A 57 3.04 12.10 19.66
C LEU A 57 1.75 12.93 19.56
N TRP A 58 0.94 12.70 18.52
CA TRP A 58 -0.29 13.47 18.29
C TRP A 58 -1.41 12.62 17.68
N PRO A 59 -1.91 11.58 18.39
CA PRO A 59 -2.99 10.72 17.90
C PRO A 59 -4.31 11.45 17.60
N GLU A 60 -4.58 12.57 18.31
CA GLU A 60 -5.78 13.40 18.11
C GLU A 60 -5.75 14.10 16.74
N GLY A 61 -4.56 14.50 16.28
CA GLY A 61 -4.34 15.13 14.98
C GLY A 61 -4.23 14.15 13.81
N TYR A 62 -4.46 12.86 14.02
CA TYR A 62 -4.24 11.77 13.06
C TYR A 62 -4.74 12.08 11.64
N LEU A 63 -5.98 12.54 11.52
CA LEU A 63 -6.61 12.82 10.23
C LEU A 63 -5.90 13.98 9.50
N VAL A 64 -5.74 15.10 10.18
CA VAL A 64 -5.15 16.32 9.59
C VAL A 64 -3.68 16.10 9.27
N TRP A 65 -2.95 15.45 10.17
CA TRP A 65 -1.54 15.12 9.97
C TRP A 65 -1.34 14.23 8.73
N ASN A 66 -2.10 13.14 8.62
CA ASN A 66 -1.93 12.19 7.53
C ASN A 66 -2.37 12.78 6.18
N LEU A 67 -3.40 13.62 6.14
CA LEU A 67 -3.76 14.37 4.92
C LEU A 67 -2.66 15.37 4.52
N GLY A 68 -2.10 16.10 5.48
CA GLY A 68 -0.96 16.99 5.23
C GLY A 68 0.25 16.22 4.70
N MET A 69 0.58 15.08 5.32
CA MET A 69 1.69 14.22 4.90
C MET A 69 1.46 13.64 3.50
N THR A 70 0.22 13.31 3.14
CA THR A 70 -0.15 12.92 1.78
C THR A 70 0.24 14.00 0.76
N GLY A 71 -0.08 15.26 1.06
CA GLY A 71 0.32 16.40 0.23
C GLY A 71 1.84 16.54 0.11
N VAL A 72 2.57 16.44 1.23
CA VAL A 72 4.04 16.50 1.25
C VAL A 72 4.65 15.38 0.39
N LEU A 73 4.18 14.15 0.52
CA LEU A 73 4.68 13.02 -0.30
C LEU A 73 4.39 13.22 -1.79
N LEU A 74 3.24 13.78 -2.16
CA LEU A 74 2.95 14.16 -3.54
C LEU A 74 3.96 15.20 -4.05
N VAL A 75 4.25 16.24 -3.28
CA VAL A 75 5.24 17.25 -3.66
C VAL A 75 6.62 16.62 -3.85
N VAL A 76 7.08 15.78 -2.91
CA VAL A 76 8.36 15.05 -3.02
C VAL A 76 8.42 14.22 -4.30
N ALA A 77 7.36 13.46 -4.61
CA ALA A 77 7.31 12.66 -5.83
C ALA A 77 7.34 13.54 -7.10
N ARG A 78 6.59 14.65 -7.11
CA ARG A 78 6.56 15.57 -8.26
C ARG A 78 7.89 16.26 -8.50
N LEU A 79 8.58 16.71 -7.46
CA LEU A 79 9.93 17.28 -7.53
C LEU A 79 10.96 16.26 -8.04
N ALA A 80 10.77 14.97 -7.74
CA ALA A 80 11.59 13.90 -8.32
C ALA A 80 11.27 13.61 -9.79
N GLY A 81 10.23 14.23 -10.36
CA GLY A 81 9.80 14.05 -11.75
C GLY A 81 8.88 12.85 -11.97
N VAL A 82 8.25 12.30 -10.91
CA VAL A 82 7.27 11.23 -11.02
C VAL A 82 5.99 11.78 -11.65
N ALA A 83 5.49 11.15 -12.72
CA ALA A 83 4.24 11.55 -13.35
C ALA A 83 3.02 11.05 -12.57
N TRP A 84 1.86 11.71 -12.72
CA TRP A 84 0.60 11.27 -12.11
C TRP A 84 0.23 9.85 -12.51
N ALA A 85 0.51 9.48 -13.75
CA ALA A 85 0.30 8.12 -14.25
C ALA A 85 1.14 7.07 -13.51
N ASP A 86 2.38 7.41 -13.13
CA ASP A 86 3.28 6.52 -12.38
C ASP A 86 2.80 6.31 -10.94
N LEU A 87 2.06 7.28 -10.39
CA LEU A 87 1.37 7.17 -9.10
C LEU A 87 0.09 6.32 -9.19
N GLY A 88 -0.33 5.91 -10.39
CA GLY A 88 -1.60 5.23 -10.61
C GLY A 88 -2.81 6.17 -10.62
N LEU A 89 -2.60 7.47 -10.80
CA LEU A 89 -3.63 8.51 -10.88
C LEU A 89 -3.91 8.87 -12.36
N HIS A 90 -4.30 7.87 -13.14
CA HIS A 90 -4.49 7.99 -14.57
C HIS A 90 -5.98 8.17 -14.91
N GLY A 91 -6.39 9.38 -15.29
CA GLY A 91 -7.80 9.73 -15.51
C GLY A 91 -8.57 8.79 -16.45
N LEU A 92 -7.95 8.34 -17.55
CA LEU A 92 -8.57 7.42 -18.50
C LEU A 92 -8.92 6.03 -17.93
N ARG A 93 -8.30 5.63 -16.82
CA ARG A 93 -8.55 4.33 -16.17
C ARG A 93 -9.38 4.44 -14.89
N LEU A 94 -9.80 5.64 -14.50
CA LEU A 94 -10.57 5.86 -13.27
C LEU A 94 -11.87 5.04 -13.25
N ARG A 95 -12.68 5.06 -14.34
CA ARG A 95 -13.91 4.28 -14.41
C ARG A 95 -13.68 2.79 -14.22
N ARG A 96 -12.65 2.24 -14.88
CA ARG A 96 -12.28 0.82 -14.69
C ARG A 96 -11.86 0.55 -13.24
N GLY A 97 -11.06 1.45 -12.67
CA GLY A 97 -10.62 1.33 -11.27
C GLY A 97 -11.79 1.35 -10.29
N LEU A 98 -12.76 2.23 -10.50
CA LEU A 98 -13.99 2.31 -9.67
C LEU A 98 -14.84 1.04 -9.77
N VAL A 99 -15.06 0.51 -10.98
CA VAL A 99 -15.85 -0.72 -11.17
C VAL A 99 -15.18 -1.91 -10.49
N ILE A 100 -13.88 -2.11 -10.75
CA ILE A 100 -13.14 -3.22 -10.12
C ILE A 100 -13.07 -3.03 -8.60
N GLY A 101 -12.88 -1.80 -8.12
CA GLY A 101 -12.90 -1.49 -6.70
C GLY A 101 -14.26 -1.76 -6.05
N ALA A 102 -15.37 -1.40 -6.70
CA ALA A 102 -16.71 -1.68 -6.20
C ALA A 102 -16.99 -3.20 -6.11
N LEU A 103 -16.53 -3.98 -7.10
CA LEU A 103 -16.62 -5.44 -7.03
C LEU A 103 -15.77 -6.02 -5.88
N ALA A 104 -14.59 -5.45 -5.62
CA ALA A 104 -13.77 -5.83 -4.49
C ALA A 104 -14.45 -5.50 -3.15
N VAL A 105 -15.07 -4.32 -3.03
CA VAL A 105 -15.88 -3.94 -1.84
C VAL A 105 -17.00 -4.95 -1.61
N ALA A 106 -17.76 -5.31 -2.66
CA ALA A 106 -18.83 -6.30 -2.57
C ALA A 106 -18.30 -7.67 -2.13
N ALA A 107 -17.17 -8.12 -2.68
CA ALA A 107 -16.53 -9.37 -2.29
C ALA A 107 -16.10 -9.36 -0.81
N VAL A 108 -15.48 -8.29 -0.32
CA VAL A 108 -15.12 -8.15 1.09
C VAL A 108 -16.37 -8.15 1.98
N ALA A 109 -17.44 -7.44 1.58
CA ALA A 109 -18.69 -7.42 2.33
C ALA A 109 -19.31 -8.82 2.43
N LEU A 110 -19.31 -9.59 1.34
CA LEU A 110 -19.79 -10.99 1.35
C LEU A 110 -18.96 -11.90 2.25
N VAL A 111 -17.62 -11.80 2.18
CA VAL A 111 -16.72 -12.57 3.06
C VAL A 111 -16.98 -12.25 4.53
N TYR A 112 -17.13 -10.97 4.87
CA TYR A 112 -17.40 -10.55 6.23
C TYR A 112 -18.80 -10.97 6.70
N ALA A 113 -19.81 -10.86 5.84
CA ALA A 113 -21.15 -11.33 6.15
C ALA A 113 -21.16 -12.85 6.44
N ALA A 114 -20.49 -13.65 5.61
CA ALA A 114 -20.34 -15.08 5.82
C ALA A 114 -19.58 -15.38 7.14
N ALA A 115 -18.47 -14.68 7.38
CA ALA A 115 -17.67 -14.89 8.58
C ALA A 115 -18.42 -14.54 9.88
N VAL A 116 -19.30 -13.55 9.86
CA VAL A 116 -20.15 -13.20 11.02
C VAL A 116 -21.31 -14.16 11.21
N ALA A 117 -21.83 -14.71 10.10
CA ALA A 117 -22.93 -15.70 10.17
C ALA A 117 -22.48 -17.03 10.78
N LEU A 118 -21.19 -17.37 10.70
CA LEU A 118 -20.63 -18.60 11.25
C LEU A 118 -20.23 -18.41 12.72
N PRO A 119 -20.79 -19.18 13.69
CA PRO A 119 -20.44 -19.04 15.11
C PRO A 119 -18.94 -19.19 15.39
N ALA A 120 -18.26 -20.08 14.68
CA ALA A 120 -16.83 -20.36 14.86
C ALA A 120 -15.91 -19.15 14.55
N THR A 121 -16.33 -18.26 13.65
CA THR A 121 -15.54 -17.08 13.23
C THR A 121 -16.07 -15.77 13.78
N ARG A 122 -17.31 -15.73 14.26
CA ARG A 122 -17.95 -14.53 14.81
C ARG A 122 -17.17 -13.94 15.99
N THR A 123 -16.62 -14.79 16.86
CA THR A 123 -15.84 -14.36 18.02
C THR A 123 -14.56 -13.59 17.65
N ALA A 124 -14.01 -13.80 16.45
CA ALA A 124 -12.86 -13.07 15.95
C ALA A 124 -13.16 -11.57 15.71
N PHE A 125 -14.44 -11.19 15.63
CA PHE A 125 -14.87 -9.79 15.49
C PHE A 125 -15.17 -9.11 16.83
N VAL A 126 -15.05 -9.80 17.96
CA VAL A 126 -15.16 -9.17 19.29
C VAL A 126 -13.89 -8.36 19.53
N ASP A 127 -14.01 -7.02 19.47
CA ASP A 127 -12.88 -6.09 19.53
C ASP A 127 -13.29 -4.87 20.38
N SER A 128 -12.38 -4.42 21.23
CA SER A 128 -12.58 -3.22 22.07
C SER A 128 -12.88 -1.95 21.23
N ARG A 129 -12.45 -1.91 19.97
CA ARG A 129 -12.80 -0.85 19.02
C ARG A 129 -14.29 -0.78 18.71
N GLY A 130 -15.03 -1.87 18.95
CA GLY A 130 -16.48 -1.90 18.85
C GLY A 130 -17.20 -1.30 20.06
N ALA A 131 -16.55 -1.16 21.22
CA ALA A 131 -17.16 -0.70 22.47
C ALA A 131 -17.22 0.86 22.54
N VAL A 132 -17.72 1.49 21.49
CA VAL A 132 -17.83 2.95 21.35
C VAL A 132 -19.23 3.35 20.87
N PRO A 133 -19.70 4.61 21.10
CA PRO A 133 -20.96 5.09 20.57
C PRO A 133 -21.05 4.99 19.03
N LEU A 134 -22.26 4.80 18.50
CA LEU A 134 -22.51 4.69 17.05
C LEU A 134 -21.90 5.84 16.25
N ALA A 135 -22.05 7.08 16.73
CA ALA A 135 -21.48 8.25 16.06
C ALA A 135 -19.94 8.16 15.90
N ALA A 136 -19.26 7.65 16.94
CA ALA A 136 -17.81 7.50 16.91
C ALA A 136 -17.37 6.41 15.91
N VAL A 137 -18.03 5.27 15.90
CA VAL A 137 -17.70 4.19 14.93
C VAL A 137 -17.99 4.62 13.50
N LEU A 138 -19.08 5.35 13.25
CA LEU A 138 -19.39 5.90 11.92
C LEU A 138 -18.35 6.91 11.48
N PHE A 139 -17.91 7.82 12.35
CA PHE A 139 -16.82 8.74 12.06
C PHE A 139 -15.52 8.00 11.71
N VAL A 140 -15.16 6.98 12.49
CA VAL A 140 -13.97 6.18 12.22
C VAL A 140 -14.08 5.45 10.88
N ALA A 141 -15.20 4.77 10.61
CA ALA A 141 -15.38 3.97 9.41
C ALA A 141 -15.53 4.80 8.13
N LEU A 142 -16.21 5.95 8.18
CA LEU A 142 -16.56 6.71 6.99
C LEU A 142 -15.64 7.92 6.73
N VAL A 143 -14.89 8.37 7.73
CA VAL A 143 -14.03 9.55 7.62
C VAL A 143 -12.59 9.22 7.96
N ARG A 144 -12.32 8.79 9.20
CA ARG A 144 -10.94 8.61 9.68
C ARG A 144 -10.19 7.55 8.88
N ILE A 145 -10.79 6.38 8.65
CA ILE A 145 -10.17 5.29 7.88
C ILE A 145 -9.98 5.71 6.41
N PRO A 146 -11.03 6.09 5.64
CA PRO A 146 -10.84 6.41 4.24
C PRO A 146 -9.86 7.56 3.99
N LEU A 147 -9.98 8.65 4.73
CA LEU A 147 -9.19 9.86 4.49
C LEU A 147 -7.87 9.88 5.28
N GLY A 148 -7.89 9.48 6.55
CA GLY A 148 -6.71 9.54 7.42
C GLY A 148 -5.76 8.36 7.25
N THR A 149 -6.26 7.17 6.95
CA THR A 149 -5.44 5.96 6.80
C THR A 149 -5.22 5.63 5.32
N VAL A 150 -6.30 5.34 4.60
CA VAL A 150 -6.23 4.74 3.26
C VAL A 150 -5.59 5.67 2.23
N VAL A 151 -5.94 6.96 2.24
CA VAL A 151 -5.40 7.92 1.27
C VAL A 151 -3.88 8.03 1.43
N LEU A 152 -3.37 8.19 2.64
CA LEU A 152 -1.93 8.26 2.88
C LEU A 152 -1.24 6.95 2.50
N GLU A 153 -1.75 5.83 3.01
CA GLU A 153 -1.08 4.54 2.86
C GLU A 153 -1.07 4.06 1.41
N GLU A 154 -2.20 4.16 0.70
CA GLU A 154 -2.24 3.74 -0.70
C GLU A 154 -1.40 4.65 -1.60
N LEU A 155 -1.45 5.97 -1.38
CA LEU A 155 -0.60 6.89 -2.12
C LEU A 155 0.89 6.62 -1.86
N ALA A 156 1.28 6.43 -0.61
CA ALA A 156 2.66 6.17 -0.24
C ALA A 156 3.16 4.82 -0.78
N PHE A 157 2.45 3.73 -0.44
CA PHE A 157 2.95 2.37 -0.65
C PHE A 157 2.57 1.77 -2.02
N ARG A 158 1.59 2.30 -2.74
CA ARG A 158 1.21 1.84 -4.09
C ARG A 158 1.53 2.88 -5.17
N GLY A 159 1.62 4.16 -4.80
CA GLY A 159 2.00 5.25 -5.70
C GLY A 159 3.48 5.63 -5.59
N VAL A 160 3.82 6.41 -4.56
CA VAL A 160 5.11 7.11 -4.43
C VAL A 160 6.29 6.15 -4.31
N LEU A 161 6.29 5.25 -3.33
CA LEU A 161 7.42 4.35 -3.09
C LEU A 161 7.72 3.44 -4.30
N PRO A 162 6.74 2.75 -4.93
CA PRO A 162 7.04 1.95 -6.10
C PRO A 162 7.62 2.76 -7.26
N ALA A 163 7.12 3.98 -7.50
CA ALA A 163 7.64 4.87 -8.54
C ALA A 163 9.09 5.29 -8.26
N LEU A 164 9.40 5.63 -7.02
CA LEU A 164 10.75 6.02 -6.60
C LEU A 164 11.72 4.81 -6.50
N VAL A 165 11.28 3.64 -6.07
CA VAL A 165 12.09 2.41 -6.00
C VAL A 165 12.43 1.88 -7.39
N GLY A 166 11.48 1.78 -8.33
CA GLY A 166 11.63 1.23 -9.68
C GLY A 166 12.41 -0.08 -9.75
N GLY A 167 13.08 -0.31 -10.87
CA GLY A 167 13.85 -1.56 -11.07
C GLY A 167 12.97 -2.76 -11.38
N GLY A 168 11.81 -2.51 -11.98
CA GLY A 168 10.82 -3.52 -12.35
C GLY A 168 9.73 -3.73 -11.30
N TRP A 169 8.64 -4.37 -11.75
CA TRP A 169 7.43 -4.51 -10.94
C TRP A 169 7.66 -5.27 -9.63
N TRP A 170 8.34 -6.40 -9.69
CA TRP A 170 8.59 -7.23 -8.50
C TRP A 170 9.44 -6.53 -7.45
N ARG A 171 10.54 -5.90 -7.87
CA ARG A 171 11.41 -5.17 -6.93
C ARG A 171 10.64 -4.04 -6.25
N ALA A 172 9.96 -3.21 -7.04
CA ALA A 172 9.18 -2.09 -6.50
C ALA A 172 8.06 -2.57 -5.58
N THR A 173 7.38 -3.67 -5.94
CA THR A 173 6.31 -4.27 -5.13
C THR A 173 6.84 -4.83 -3.82
N LEU A 174 7.89 -5.66 -3.85
CA LEU A 174 8.40 -6.32 -2.65
C LEU A 174 8.99 -5.31 -1.65
N VAL A 175 9.77 -4.33 -2.13
CA VAL A 175 10.31 -3.28 -1.26
C VAL A 175 9.20 -2.45 -0.63
N SER A 176 8.24 -1.99 -1.43
CA SER A 176 7.14 -1.18 -0.91
C SER A 176 6.22 -1.96 0.02
N SER A 177 5.93 -3.23 -0.28
CA SER A 177 5.09 -4.08 0.58
C SER A 177 5.81 -4.46 1.88
N GLY A 178 7.12 -4.68 1.85
CA GLY A 178 7.92 -4.87 3.05
C GLY A 178 7.90 -3.64 3.96
N LEU A 179 8.08 -2.45 3.40
CA LEU A 179 7.94 -1.18 4.14
C LEU A 179 6.51 -0.98 4.67
N PHE A 180 5.49 -1.39 3.92
CA PHE A 180 4.10 -1.38 4.39
C PHE A 180 3.87 -2.31 5.58
N GLY A 181 4.48 -3.50 5.57
CA GLY A 181 4.48 -4.37 6.75
C GLY A 181 5.12 -3.71 7.96
N LEU A 182 6.33 -3.14 7.79
CA LEU A 182 7.04 -2.45 8.87
C LEU A 182 6.30 -1.21 9.39
N TRP A 183 5.53 -0.52 8.54
CA TRP A 183 4.64 0.56 8.94
C TRP A 183 3.66 0.15 10.04
N HIS A 184 3.23 -1.11 10.07
CA HIS A 184 2.27 -1.62 11.04
C HIS A 184 2.87 -2.05 12.38
N VAL A 185 4.19 -1.95 12.58
CA VAL A 185 4.82 -2.26 13.87
C VAL A 185 4.24 -1.38 14.99
N LEU A 186 4.32 -0.05 14.85
CA LEU A 186 3.84 0.87 15.90
C LEU A 186 2.34 0.78 16.15
N PRO A 187 1.45 0.74 15.13
CA PRO A 187 0.02 0.56 15.36
C PRO A 187 -0.34 -0.75 16.06
N SER A 188 0.42 -1.82 15.83
CA SER A 188 0.16 -3.14 16.44
C SER A 188 0.71 -3.30 17.86
N MET A 189 1.67 -2.45 18.26
CA MET A 189 2.24 -2.49 19.60
C MET A 189 1.23 -1.99 20.64
N GLY A 190 0.91 -2.82 21.62
CA GLY A 190 0.01 -2.46 22.71
C GLY A 190 -1.48 -2.59 22.40
N SER A 191 -1.84 -3.14 21.24
CA SER A 191 -3.24 -3.46 20.93
C SER A 191 -3.57 -4.88 21.43
N PRO A 192 -4.34 -5.03 22.52
CA PRO A 192 -4.81 -6.34 22.95
C PRO A 192 -5.83 -6.86 21.92
N ASN A 193 -5.54 -8.00 21.32
CA ASN A 193 -6.45 -8.71 20.42
C ASN A 193 -6.35 -10.22 20.65
N ALA A 194 -7.25 -11.00 20.05
CA ALA A 194 -7.26 -12.45 20.18
C ALA A 194 -5.93 -13.10 19.74
N VAL A 195 -5.23 -12.51 18.76
CA VAL A 195 -3.94 -13.00 18.27
C VAL A 195 -2.85 -12.77 19.31
N SER A 196 -2.86 -11.63 20.02
CA SER A 196 -1.87 -11.37 21.09
C SER A 196 -2.05 -12.27 22.30
N GLY A 197 -3.27 -12.71 22.58
CA GLY A 197 -3.55 -13.73 23.58
C GLY A 197 -2.96 -15.10 23.23
N ALA A 198 -3.03 -15.50 21.94
CA ALA A 198 -2.58 -16.81 21.48
C ALA A 198 -1.06 -16.88 21.20
N LEU A 199 -0.46 -15.83 20.64
CA LEU A 199 0.92 -15.81 20.16
C LEU A 199 1.87 -14.95 21.00
N GLY A 200 1.36 -14.31 22.05
CA GLY A 200 2.06 -13.26 22.77
C GLY A 200 2.17 -11.95 21.96
N SER A 201 2.59 -10.87 22.62
CA SER A 201 2.64 -9.55 21.99
C SER A 201 3.62 -9.49 20.80
N THR A 202 4.80 -10.09 20.92
CA THR A 202 5.80 -10.12 19.83
C THR A 202 5.31 -10.92 18.63
N GLY A 203 4.72 -12.11 18.85
CA GLY A 203 4.16 -12.94 17.79
C GLY A 203 3.03 -12.23 17.04
N ALA A 204 2.18 -11.50 17.75
CA ALA A 204 1.11 -10.70 17.14
C ALA A 204 1.66 -9.57 16.26
N VAL A 205 2.70 -8.85 16.70
CA VAL A 205 3.37 -7.82 15.88
C VAL A 205 3.97 -8.44 14.63
N VAL A 206 4.75 -9.52 14.76
CA VAL A 206 5.35 -10.21 13.60
C VAL A 206 4.27 -10.71 12.63
N GLY A 207 3.21 -11.34 13.15
CA GLY A 207 2.08 -11.78 12.34
C GLY A 207 1.42 -10.62 11.58
N THR A 208 1.21 -9.49 12.24
CA THR A 208 0.66 -8.28 11.60
C THR A 208 1.57 -7.76 10.49
N VAL A 209 2.88 -7.69 10.74
CA VAL A 209 3.88 -7.25 9.74
C VAL A 209 3.85 -8.14 8.50
N LEU A 210 3.88 -9.46 8.69
CA LEU A 210 3.86 -10.42 7.58
C LEU A 210 2.54 -10.38 6.81
N PHE A 211 1.41 -10.33 7.53
CA PHE A 211 0.07 -10.24 6.93
C PHE A 211 -0.09 -8.97 6.10
N THR A 212 0.28 -7.81 6.65
CA THR A 212 0.16 -6.53 5.95
C THR A 212 1.15 -6.40 4.80
N ALA A 213 2.36 -6.97 4.91
CA ALA A 213 3.27 -7.08 3.77
C ALA A 213 2.67 -7.92 2.63
N ALA A 214 2.07 -9.08 2.94
CA ALA A 214 1.39 -9.90 1.95
C ALA A 214 0.18 -9.17 1.33
N ALA A 215 -0.65 -8.51 2.15
CA ALA A 215 -1.74 -7.65 1.67
C ALA A 215 -1.22 -6.54 0.76
N GLY A 216 -0.04 -5.99 1.06
CA GLY A 216 0.65 -5.01 0.22
C GLY A 216 0.90 -5.50 -1.21
N VAL A 217 1.35 -6.74 -1.35
CA VAL A 217 1.55 -7.38 -2.66
C VAL A 217 0.21 -7.55 -3.40
N VAL A 218 -0.83 -8.02 -2.70
CA VAL A 218 -2.18 -8.18 -3.27
C VAL A 218 -2.73 -6.84 -3.76
N PHE A 219 -2.69 -5.79 -2.95
CA PHE A 219 -3.17 -4.46 -3.32
C PHE A 219 -2.41 -3.89 -4.52
N ARG A 220 -1.11 -4.12 -4.59
CA ARG A 220 -0.29 -3.73 -5.74
C ARG A 220 -0.65 -4.51 -7.01
N ALA A 221 -0.98 -5.80 -6.90
CA ALA A 221 -1.47 -6.61 -8.02
C ALA A 221 -2.82 -6.10 -8.54
N TRP A 222 -3.75 -5.76 -7.63
CA TRP A 222 -5.05 -5.18 -7.98
C TRP A 222 -4.91 -3.81 -8.67
N GLN A 223 -4.01 -2.94 -8.17
CA GLN A 223 -3.68 -1.68 -8.84
C GLN A 223 -3.14 -1.92 -10.25
N ARG A 224 -2.22 -2.88 -10.43
CA ARG A 224 -1.68 -3.22 -11.74
C ARG A 224 -2.77 -3.71 -12.70
N TRP A 225 -3.65 -4.58 -12.22
CA TRP A 225 -4.74 -5.14 -13.02
C TRP A 225 -5.77 -4.07 -13.42
N SER A 226 -6.20 -3.23 -12.50
CA SER A 226 -7.15 -2.15 -12.77
C SER A 226 -6.52 -0.97 -13.52
N GLY A 227 -5.24 -0.72 -13.27
CA GLY A 227 -4.47 0.41 -13.78
C GLY A 227 -4.73 1.72 -13.04
N HIS A 228 -5.40 1.69 -11.86
CA HIS A 228 -5.70 2.90 -11.09
C HIS A 228 -5.59 2.68 -9.58
N LEU A 229 -5.10 3.71 -8.85
CA LEU A 229 -4.89 3.67 -7.40
C LEU A 229 -6.21 3.59 -6.61
N VAL A 230 -7.33 4.05 -7.18
CA VAL A 230 -8.65 3.98 -6.51
C VAL A 230 -9.08 2.55 -6.18
N THR A 231 -8.66 1.56 -6.96
CA THR A 231 -9.01 0.16 -6.72
C THR A 231 -8.48 -0.37 -5.39
N PRO A 232 -7.17 -0.32 -5.09
CA PRO A 232 -6.68 -0.72 -3.79
C PRO A 232 -7.17 0.21 -2.67
N MET A 233 -7.42 1.51 -2.93
CA MET A 233 -8.05 2.40 -1.95
C MET A 233 -9.44 1.89 -1.52
N LEU A 234 -10.29 1.51 -2.46
CA LEU A 234 -11.62 0.99 -2.15
C LEU A 234 -11.55 -0.37 -1.44
N LEU A 235 -10.67 -1.27 -1.88
CA LEU A 235 -10.45 -2.55 -1.23
C LEU A 235 -9.95 -2.37 0.21
N HIS A 236 -8.96 -1.51 0.42
CA HIS A 236 -8.41 -1.20 1.73
C HIS A 236 -9.45 -0.54 2.66
N ALA A 237 -10.18 0.45 2.14
CA ALA A 237 -11.27 1.08 2.90
C ALA A 237 -12.33 0.05 3.30
N ALA A 238 -12.72 -0.85 2.38
CA ALA A 238 -13.70 -1.89 2.69
C ALA A 238 -13.21 -2.82 3.79
N THR A 239 -11.97 -3.34 3.70
CA THR A 239 -11.43 -4.26 4.72
C THR A 239 -11.39 -3.61 6.11
N ASN A 240 -10.96 -2.36 6.20
CA ASN A 240 -10.81 -1.70 7.49
C ASN A 240 -12.14 -1.15 8.03
N SER A 241 -12.91 -0.44 7.20
CA SER A 241 -14.16 0.19 7.62
C SER A 241 -15.25 -0.83 7.95
N LEU A 242 -15.43 -1.85 7.11
CA LEU A 242 -16.39 -2.91 7.39
C LEU A 242 -15.97 -3.72 8.63
N GLY A 243 -14.66 -3.97 8.81
CA GLY A 243 -14.16 -4.63 10.01
C GLY A 243 -14.53 -3.91 11.30
N VAL A 244 -14.37 -2.58 11.35
CA VAL A 244 -14.75 -1.76 12.51
C VAL A 244 -16.27 -1.72 12.72
N LEU A 245 -17.06 -1.58 11.64
CA LEU A 245 -18.53 -1.59 11.72
C LEU A 245 -19.07 -2.94 12.22
N ILE A 246 -18.49 -4.04 11.76
CA ILE A 246 -18.86 -5.38 12.20
C ILE A 246 -18.46 -5.62 13.65
N ALA A 247 -17.28 -5.19 14.07
CA ALA A 247 -16.85 -5.26 15.45
C ALA A 247 -17.83 -4.53 16.37
N TRP A 248 -18.27 -3.33 15.97
CA TRP A 248 -19.30 -2.59 16.69
C TRP A 248 -20.63 -3.35 16.75
N TRP A 249 -21.09 -3.86 15.62
CA TRP A 249 -22.36 -4.61 15.53
C TRP A 249 -22.35 -5.89 16.39
N VAL A 250 -21.26 -6.67 16.37
CA VAL A 250 -21.13 -7.89 17.17
C VAL A 250 -21.08 -7.58 18.67
N THR A 251 -20.37 -6.49 19.05
CA THR A 251 -20.23 -6.10 20.47
C THR A 251 -21.54 -5.59 21.07
N HIS A 252 -22.44 -4.97 20.28
CA HIS A 252 -23.68 -4.38 20.77
C HIS A 252 -24.92 -5.29 20.62
N ARG A 253 -24.78 -6.46 20.04
CA ARG A 253 -25.89 -7.39 19.97
C ARG A 253 -25.81 -8.42 21.10
N PRO A 254 -26.92 -8.67 21.83
CA PRO A 254 -26.97 -9.78 22.79
C PRO A 254 -26.59 -11.08 22.08
N HIS A 255 -25.75 -11.86 22.71
CA HIS A 255 -25.49 -13.22 22.26
C HIS A 255 -26.80 -14.01 22.41
N PRO A 256 -27.26 -14.79 21.38
CA PRO A 256 -28.35 -15.72 21.53
C PRO A 256 -28.00 -16.81 22.53
#